data_d3d2ed05bd6260f1bbbf4bde238b3ed0
#
_entry.id   d3d2ed05bd6260f1bbbf4bde238b3ed0
#
_cell.length_a   1.000
_cell.length_b   1.000
_cell.length_c   1.000
_cell.angle_alpha   90.00
_cell.angle_beta   90.00
_cell.angle_gamma   90.00
#
_symmetry.space_group_name_H-M   'P 1'
#
loop_
_entity.id
_entity.type
_entity.pdbx_description
1 polymer ?
#
loop_
_entity_poly.entity_id
_entity_poly.type
_entity_poly.pdbx_seq_one_letter_code
_entity_poly.pdbx_strand_id
1 'polypeptide(L)'
;FLLAVSIAVSVLVLPVSAASINNTALQTAITLGAVPTGQELSACVTRGAFAKMLVSFSTYRESVGAQGTVGTLYKDVPGSSEWAPYIRIAVQQGWMNGYTDGSFRPDNTVTLEEACAAVLKLLSYKTTDLTGSFPQAQLNKAQQIGLRDQLTCTQGQAMTYEQCTLLLYNALRANTASGSAYGSSLGFTVSNGQVDTSSVLLKSRKGPFVAEQGTQLPFTPLSVYRNDKASASAELNRYDVYYYSESLQTVWIYTRRAAGRIT
;
A
#
# COMPACT_ATOMS: atom_id res chain seq x y z
N PHE A 1 29.11 57.08 -24.07
CA PHE A 1 29.11 56.08 -23.03
C PHE A 1 27.71 55.50 -22.90
N LEU A 2 27.47 54.36 -23.56
CA LEU A 2 26.21 53.59 -23.39
C LEU A 2 26.46 52.56 -22.28
N LEU A 3 25.73 52.66 -21.18
CA LEU A 3 25.69 51.65 -20.13
C LEU A 3 24.67 50.57 -20.54
N ALA A 4 25.15 49.38 -20.87
CA ALA A 4 24.28 48.20 -21.06
C ALA A 4 23.95 47.61 -19.69
N VAL A 5 22.70 47.76 -19.27
CA VAL A 5 22.17 47.08 -18.07
C VAL A 5 21.72 45.68 -18.46
N SER A 6 22.51 44.67 -18.08
CA SER A 6 22.12 43.26 -18.20
C SER A 6 21.11 42.91 -17.11
N ILE A 7 19.85 42.75 -17.49
CA ILE A 7 18.83 42.18 -16.60
C ILE A 7 19.01 40.66 -16.61
N ALA A 8 19.64 40.12 -15.57
CA ALA A 8 19.65 38.68 -15.33
C ALA A 8 18.26 38.26 -14.85
N VAL A 9 17.48 37.63 -15.73
CA VAL A 9 16.22 36.94 -15.33
C VAL A 9 16.62 35.65 -14.65
N SER A 10 16.64 35.64 -13.31
CA SER A 10 16.73 34.43 -12.53
C SER A 10 15.38 33.70 -12.63
N VAL A 11 15.34 32.63 -13.44
CA VAL A 11 14.23 31.71 -13.46
C VAL A 11 14.26 30.99 -12.11
N LEU A 12 13.36 31.40 -11.23
CA LEU A 12 13.10 30.70 -9.97
C LEU A 12 12.41 29.37 -10.34
N VAL A 13 13.19 28.31 -10.49
CA VAL A 13 12.64 26.94 -10.57
C VAL A 13 12.14 26.62 -9.16
N LEU A 14 10.84 26.87 -8.94
CA LEU A 14 10.17 26.36 -7.74
C LEU A 14 10.22 24.82 -7.83
N PRO A 15 10.68 24.13 -6.78
CA PRO A 15 10.56 22.68 -6.76
C PRO A 15 9.06 22.37 -6.87
N VAL A 16 8.69 21.63 -7.93
CA VAL A 16 7.36 21.00 -8.00
C VAL A 16 7.31 20.06 -6.80
N SER A 17 6.59 20.49 -5.76
CA SER A 17 6.32 19.65 -4.63
C SER A 17 5.59 18.41 -5.17
N ALA A 18 6.26 17.29 -5.22
CA ALA A 18 5.60 16.00 -5.45
C ALA A 18 4.45 15.92 -4.44
N ALA A 19 3.23 15.75 -4.93
CA ALA A 19 2.09 15.58 -4.04
C ALA A 19 2.41 14.40 -3.12
N SER A 20 2.60 14.66 -1.83
CA SER A 20 2.90 13.61 -0.86
C SER A 20 1.73 12.63 -0.83
N ILE A 21 2.05 11.34 -0.87
CA ILE A 21 1.04 10.28 -0.72
C ILE A 21 0.14 10.58 0.48
N ASN A 22 -1.16 10.38 0.31
CA ASN A 22 -2.10 10.46 1.43
C ASN A 22 -1.63 9.50 2.54
N ASN A 23 -1.41 10.01 3.73
CA ASN A 23 -0.96 9.23 4.88
C ASN A 23 -1.85 7.97 5.11
N THR A 24 -3.16 8.08 4.87
CA THR A 24 -4.10 6.97 4.97
C THR A 24 -3.80 5.86 3.96
N ALA A 25 -3.42 6.19 2.71
CA ALA A 25 -3.06 5.20 1.71
C ALA A 25 -1.81 4.42 2.11
N LEU A 26 -0.79 5.11 2.59
CA LEU A 26 0.45 4.49 3.08
C LEU A 26 0.20 3.62 4.31
N GLN A 27 -0.52 4.12 5.32
CA GLN A 27 -0.87 3.35 6.51
C GLN A 27 -1.68 2.10 6.17
N THR A 28 -2.60 2.19 5.21
CA THR A 28 -3.36 1.05 4.72
C THR A 28 -2.43 0.01 4.09
N ALA A 29 -1.52 0.44 3.20
CA ALA A 29 -0.58 -0.46 2.54
C ALA A 29 0.38 -1.16 3.52
N ILE A 30 0.88 -0.44 4.54
CA ILE A 30 1.72 -1.02 5.59
C ILE A 30 0.90 -2.03 6.41
N THR A 31 -0.32 -1.69 6.81
CA THR A 31 -1.19 -2.56 7.61
C THR A 31 -1.54 -3.85 6.87
N LEU A 32 -1.74 -3.77 5.56
CA LEU A 32 -2.00 -4.95 4.72
C LEU A 32 -0.72 -5.75 4.40
N GLY A 33 0.46 -5.27 4.81
CA GLY A 33 1.74 -5.92 4.53
C GLY A 33 2.25 -5.72 3.10
N ALA A 34 1.66 -4.79 2.35
CA ALA A 34 2.04 -4.48 0.97
C ALA A 34 3.35 -3.69 0.89
N VAL A 35 3.59 -2.80 1.86
CA VAL A 35 4.78 -1.95 1.93
C VAL A 35 5.42 -2.12 3.30
N PRO A 36 6.73 -2.39 3.38
CA PRO A 36 7.44 -2.43 4.65
C PRO A 36 7.44 -1.06 5.34
N THR A 37 7.44 -1.08 6.67
CA THR A 37 7.67 0.15 7.45
C THR A 37 9.05 0.72 7.15
N GLY A 38 9.14 2.03 6.90
CA GLY A 38 10.40 2.69 6.56
C GLY A 38 10.85 2.53 5.12
N GLN A 39 10.01 1.96 4.23
CA GLN A 39 10.29 1.86 2.80
C GLN A 39 10.51 3.24 2.18
N GLU A 40 11.58 3.39 1.40
CA GLU A 40 11.77 4.57 0.56
C GLU A 40 10.71 4.61 -0.53
N LEU A 41 9.79 5.57 -0.44
CA LEU A 41 8.62 5.65 -1.32
C LEU A 41 8.96 6.09 -2.74
N SER A 42 10.09 6.78 -2.93
CA SER A 42 10.60 7.20 -4.24
C SER A 42 11.29 6.07 -5.03
N ALA A 43 11.64 4.97 -4.35
CA ALA A 43 12.25 3.82 -5.00
C ALA A 43 11.27 3.14 -5.98
N CYS A 44 11.80 2.69 -7.14
CA CYS A 44 11.01 1.95 -8.12
C CYS A 44 10.61 0.57 -7.59
N VAL A 45 9.38 0.17 -7.87
CA VAL A 45 8.84 -1.15 -7.49
C VAL A 45 9.26 -2.18 -8.51
N THR A 46 9.82 -3.30 -8.05
CA THR A 46 10.12 -4.45 -8.89
C THR A 46 8.88 -5.30 -9.13
N ARG A 47 8.88 -6.15 -10.15
CA ARG A 47 7.77 -7.06 -10.48
C ARG A 47 7.49 -8.05 -9.33
N GLY A 48 8.53 -8.51 -8.63
CA GLY A 48 8.41 -9.35 -7.43
C GLY A 48 7.72 -8.61 -6.28
N ALA A 49 8.18 -7.40 -5.98
CA ALA A 49 7.58 -6.55 -4.97
C ALA A 49 6.13 -6.18 -5.33
N PHE A 50 5.84 -5.91 -6.61
CA PHE A 50 4.48 -5.60 -7.06
C PHE A 50 3.54 -6.81 -6.93
N ALA A 51 4.01 -8.03 -7.19
CA ALA A 51 3.25 -9.25 -6.91
C ALA A 51 2.85 -9.35 -5.42
N LYS A 52 3.79 -9.04 -4.50
CA LYS A 52 3.49 -8.94 -3.06
C LYS A 52 2.44 -7.88 -2.78
N MET A 53 2.56 -6.70 -3.37
CA MET A 53 1.58 -5.62 -3.17
C MET A 53 0.19 -6.02 -3.66
N LEU A 54 0.04 -6.65 -4.84
CA LEU A 54 -1.23 -7.16 -5.35
C LEU A 54 -1.87 -8.17 -4.41
N VAL A 55 -1.09 -9.16 -3.95
CA VAL A 55 -1.59 -10.20 -3.04
C VAL A 55 -2.00 -9.61 -1.70
N SER A 56 -1.24 -8.65 -1.17
CA SER A 56 -1.56 -7.96 0.08
C SER A 56 -2.87 -7.16 0.00
N PHE A 57 -3.17 -6.60 -1.17
CA PHE A 57 -4.43 -5.92 -1.46
C PHE A 57 -5.52 -6.86 -1.99
N SER A 58 -5.43 -8.17 -1.70
CA SER A 58 -6.42 -9.15 -2.14
C SER A 58 -6.95 -10.01 -1.00
N THR A 59 -7.98 -10.79 -1.26
CA THR A 59 -8.50 -11.80 -0.33
C THR A 59 -7.53 -12.97 -0.11
N TYR A 60 -6.47 -13.08 -0.93
CA TYR A 60 -5.48 -14.15 -0.85
C TYR A 60 -4.31 -13.82 0.11
N ARG A 61 -4.26 -12.64 0.71
CA ARG A 61 -3.16 -12.26 1.62
C ARG A 61 -2.95 -13.24 2.77
N GLU A 62 -4.03 -13.78 3.32
CA GLU A 62 -3.98 -14.76 4.42
C GLU A 62 -3.51 -16.15 3.94
N SER A 63 -3.54 -16.40 2.64
CA SER A 63 -3.15 -17.68 2.05
C SER A 63 -1.65 -17.81 1.81
N VAL A 64 -0.88 -16.73 1.94
CA VAL A 64 0.57 -16.72 1.67
C VAL A 64 1.32 -17.70 2.59
N GLY A 65 1.04 -17.67 3.88
CA GLY A 65 1.65 -18.57 4.86
C GLY A 65 1.27 -20.05 4.71
N ALA A 66 0.15 -20.34 4.06
CA ALA A 66 -0.35 -21.70 3.84
C ALA A 66 0.27 -22.38 2.60
N GLN A 67 1.06 -21.66 1.79
CA GLN A 67 1.57 -22.18 0.51
C GLN A 67 2.65 -23.28 0.67
N GLY A 68 3.21 -23.47 1.86
CA GLY A 68 4.30 -24.43 2.09
C GLY A 68 5.57 -24.10 1.29
N THR A 69 6.44 -25.11 1.10
CA THR A 69 7.62 -24.97 0.26
C THR A 69 7.17 -24.89 -1.20
N VAL A 70 7.37 -23.73 -1.80
CA VAL A 70 6.96 -23.46 -3.18
C VAL A 70 8.02 -24.04 -4.14
N GLY A 71 7.61 -24.98 -5.01
CA GLY A 71 8.46 -25.40 -6.13
C GLY A 71 8.73 -24.23 -7.08
N THR A 72 9.84 -24.33 -7.83
CA THR A 72 10.22 -23.32 -8.82
C THR A 72 9.14 -23.20 -9.90
N LEU A 73 8.51 -22.04 -10.01
CA LEU A 73 7.49 -21.77 -11.04
C LEU A 73 8.11 -21.20 -12.31
N TYR A 74 9.19 -20.42 -12.17
CA TYR A 74 9.94 -19.79 -13.24
C TYR A 74 11.43 -20.03 -13.01
N LYS A 75 12.22 -20.15 -14.08
CA LYS A 75 13.66 -20.46 -14.01
C LYS A 75 14.48 -19.47 -13.14
N ASP A 76 13.99 -18.24 -13.01
CA ASP A 76 14.60 -17.13 -12.26
C ASP A 76 13.89 -16.82 -10.93
N VAL A 77 12.95 -17.67 -10.50
CA VAL A 77 12.27 -17.56 -9.21
C VAL A 77 12.44 -18.88 -8.44
N PRO A 78 13.55 -19.05 -7.71
CA PRO A 78 13.73 -20.24 -6.88
C PRO A 78 12.66 -20.31 -5.78
N GLY A 79 12.29 -21.53 -5.38
CA GLY A 79 11.27 -21.73 -4.34
C GLY A 79 11.61 -21.11 -2.98
N SER A 80 12.91 -20.82 -2.73
CA SER A 80 13.40 -20.10 -1.55
C SER A 80 13.30 -18.57 -1.65
N SER A 81 12.95 -18.03 -2.82
CA SER A 81 12.76 -16.59 -2.99
C SER A 81 11.61 -16.08 -2.14
N GLU A 82 11.80 -14.96 -1.47
CA GLU A 82 10.72 -14.27 -0.72
C GLU A 82 9.52 -13.90 -1.60
N TRP A 83 9.74 -13.71 -2.91
CA TRP A 83 8.70 -13.39 -3.89
C TRP A 83 7.92 -14.61 -4.37
N ALA A 84 8.48 -15.83 -4.23
CA ALA A 84 7.91 -17.04 -4.81
C ALA A 84 6.43 -17.27 -4.44
N PRO A 85 5.98 -17.18 -3.17
CA PRO A 85 4.59 -17.39 -2.82
C PRO A 85 3.65 -16.34 -3.40
N TYR A 86 4.09 -15.09 -3.48
CA TYR A 86 3.31 -13.97 -4.03
C TYR A 86 3.20 -14.07 -5.56
N ILE A 87 4.31 -14.36 -6.24
CA ILE A 87 4.33 -14.56 -7.70
C ILE A 87 3.42 -15.72 -8.08
N ARG A 88 3.46 -16.83 -7.31
CA ARG A 88 2.57 -17.97 -7.55
C ARG A 88 1.12 -17.55 -7.52
N ILE A 89 0.69 -16.87 -6.45
CA ILE A 89 -0.70 -16.41 -6.32
C ILE A 89 -1.05 -15.45 -7.46
N ALA A 90 -0.23 -14.44 -7.73
CA ALA A 90 -0.49 -13.45 -8.77
C ALA A 90 -0.63 -14.08 -10.16
N VAL A 91 0.15 -15.13 -10.46
CA VAL A 91 0.10 -15.86 -11.72
C VAL A 91 -1.10 -16.81 -11.78
N GLN A 92 -1.39 -17.55 -10.70
CA GLN A 92 -2.55 -18.43 -10.62
C GLN A 92 -3.88 -17.68 -10.76
N GLN A 93 -3.93 -16.46 -10.23
CA GLN A 93 -5.09 -15.57 -10.38
C GLN A 93 -5.10 -14.82 -11.73
N GLY A 94 -4.07 -15.00 -12.55
CA GLY A 94 -3.97 -14.35 -13.86
C GLY A 94 -3.68 -12.86 -13.81
N TRP A 95 -3.35 -12.29 -12.63
CA TRP A 95 -3.05 -10.86 -12.50
C TRP A 95 -1.75 -10.49 -13.19
N MET A 96 -0.74 -11.34 -13.04
CA MET A 96 0.56 -11.19 -13.69
C MET A 96 0.90 -12.44 -14.49
N ASN A 97 1.77 -12.29 -15.50
CA ASN A 97 2.27 -13.40 -16.31
C ASN A 97 3.81 -13.37 -16.30
N GLY A 98 4.42 -14.54 -16.49
CA GLY A 98 5.82 -14.65 -16.89
C GLY A 98 5.99 -14.40 -18.39
N TYR A 99 7.24 -14.50 -18.82
CA TYR A 99 7.64 -14.34 -20.22
C TYR A 99 7.69 -15.70 -20.92
N THR A 100 7.63 -15.66 -22.25
CA THR A 100 7.65 -16.86 -23.11
C THR A 100 8.96 -17.65 -23.02
N ASP A 101 10.03 -17.04 -22.53
CA ASP A 101 11.33 -17.68 -22.28
C ASP A 101 11.37 -18.48 -20.97
N GLY A 102 10.26 -18.56 -20.23
CA GLY A 102 10.17 -19.26 -18.95
C GLY A 102 10.69 -18.46 -17.75
N SER A 103 10.93 -17.15 -17.91
CA SER A 103 11.31 -16.24 -16.81
C SER A 103 10.11 -15.45 -16.29
N PHE A 104 10.21 -14.93 -15.05
CA PHE A 104 9.29 -13.95 -14.49
C PHE A 104 9.89 -12.55 -14.42
N ARG A 105 11.22 -12.48 -14.30
CA ARG A 105 12.03 -11.28 -14.13
C ARG A 105 11.61 -10.48 -12.88
N PRO A 106 11.72 -11.09 -11.69
CA PRO A 106 11.23 -10.49 -10.43
C PRO A 106 11.89 -9.15 -10.10
N ASP A 107 13.14 -8.94 -10.52
CA ASP A 107 13.93 -7.75 -10.23
C ASP A 107 13.75 -6.61 -11.25
N ASN A 108 13.06 -6.87 -12.38
CA ASN A 108 12.73 -5.80 -13.31
C ASN A 108 11.67 -4.88 -12.70
N THR A 109 11.74 -3.59 -12.98
CA THR A 109 10.73 -2.62 -12.54
C THR A 109 9.40 -2.84 -13.24
N VAL A 110 8.29 -2.51 -12.56
CA VAL A 110 6.94 -2.53 -13.14
C VAL A 110 6.63 -1.16 -13.75
N THR A 111 6.07 -1.14 -14.95
CA THR A 111 5.61 0.10 -15.60
C THR A 111 4.16 0.42 -15.28
N LEU A 112 3.74 1.67 -15.55
CA LEU A 112 2.35 2.11 -15.32
C LEU A 112 1.33 1.21 -16.02
N GLU A 113 1.55 0.89 -17.30
CA GLU A 113 0.63 0.08 -18.07
C GLU A 113 0.56 -1.37 -17.58
N GLU A 114 1.69 -1.93 -17.14
CA GLU A 114 1.74 -3.27 -16.54
C GLU A 114 1.00 -3.30 -15.20
N ALA A 115 1.23 -2.30 -14.36
CA ALA A 115 0.56 -2.17 -13.07
C ALA A 115 -0.96 -1.98 -13.24
N CYS A 116 -1.39 -1.09 -14.14
CA CYS A 116 -2.80 -0.90 -14.46
C CYS A 116 -3.45 -2.18 -14.98
N ALA A 117 -2.77 -2.90 -15.89
CA ALA A 117 -3.28 -4.16 -16.43
C ALA A 117 -3.48 -5.22 -15.33
N ALA A 118 -2.53 -5.33 -14.41
CA ALA A 118 -2.62 -6.27 -13.28
C ALA A 118 -3.75 -5.90 -12.32
N VAL A 119 -3.90 -4.61 -11.97
CA VAL A 119 -4.97 -4.15 -11.07
C VAL A 119 -6.35 -4.28 -11.73
N LEU A 120 -6.49 -4.05 -13.03
CA LEU A 120 -7.75 -4.31 -13.74
C LEU A 120 -8.16 -5.78 -13.66
N LYS A 121 -7.20 -6.70 -13.79
CA LYS A 121 -7.47 -8.14 -13.62
C LYS A 121 -7.81 -8.49 -12.17
N LEU A 122 -7.15 -7.85 -11.19
CA LEU A 122 -7.51 -7.96 -9.76
C LEU A 122 -8.97 -7.54 -9.52
N LEU A 123 -9.44 -6.51 -10.22
CA LEU A 123 -10.83 -6.05 -10.21
C LEU A 123 -11.76 -6.87 -11.10
N SER A 124 -11.27 -8.01 -11.64
CA SER A 124 -12.02 -8.96 -12.48
C SER A 124 -12.41 -8.44 -13.89
N TYR A 125 -11.79 -7.35 -14.35
CA TYR A 125 -11.95 -6.93 -15.75
C TYR A 125 -11.25 -7.88 -16.72
N LYS A 126 -11.95 -8.28 -17.75
CA LYS A 126 -11.44 -9.12 -18.86
C LYS A 126 -11.02 -8.25 -20.03
N THR A 127 -10.26 -8.81 -20.96
CA THR A 127 -9.88 -8.12 -22.20
C THR A 127 -11.11 -7.67 -23.00
N THR A 128 -12.21 -8.43 -22.95
CA THR A 128 -13.48 -8.10 -23.58
C THR A 128 -14.18 -6.87 -23.00
N ASP A 129 -13.84 -6.46 -21.79
CA ASP A 129 -14.40 -5.27 -21.11
C ASP A 129 -13.63 -4.00 -21.45
N LEU A 130 -12.57 -4.13 -22.28
CA LEU A 130 -11.68 -3.04 -22.67
C LEU A 130 -11.86 -2.72 -24.14
N THR A 131 -11.80 -1.44 -24.49
CA THR A 131 -11.89 -0.96 -25.87
C THR A 131 -10.52 -0.52 -26.37
N GLY A 132 -10.06 -1.13 -27.47
CA GLY A 132 -8.75 -0.85 -28.07
C GLY A 132 -7.70 -1.91 -27.75
N SER A 133 -6.44 -1.60 -28.03
CA SER A 133 -5.30 -2.49 -27.82
C SER A 133 -4.46 -2.07 -26.61
N PHE A 134 -3.67 -3.01 -26.08
CA PHE A 134 -2.65 -2.73 -25.07
C PHE A 134 -1.59 -1.78 -25.63
N PRO A 135 -1.11 -0.81 -24.85
CA PRO A 135 -1.47 -0.52 -23.45
C PRO A 135 -2.63 0.47 -23.29
N GLN A 136 -3.07 1.13 -24.36
CA GLN A 136 -4.00 2.25 -24.29
C GLN A 136 -5.37 1.83 -23.73
N ALA A 137 -5.85 0.65 -24.06
CA ALA A 137 -7.13 0.13 -23.55
C ALA A 137 -7.11 0.04 -22.01
N GLN A 138 -6.02 -0.49 -21.43
CA GLN A 138 -5.84 -0.61 -19.99
C GLN A 138 -5.71 0.75 -19.29
N LEU A 139 -4.93 1.65 -19.89
CA LEU A 139 -4.73 3.00 -19.35
C LEU A 139 -6.02 3.82 -19.35
N ASN A 140 -6.81 3.73 -20.43
CA ASN A 140 -8.10 4.40 -20.54
C ASN A 140 -9.11 3.84 -19.51
N LYS A 141 -9.19 2.52 -19.39
CA LYS A 141 -10.09 1.88 -18.43
C LYS A 141 -9.69 2.23 -17.00
N ALA A 142 -8.40 2.17 -16.66
CA ALA A 142 -7.87 2.55 -15.36
C ALA A 142 -8.21 4.01 -15.01
N GLN A 143 -8.12 4.93 -16.00
CA GLN A 143 -8.54 6.31 -15.80
C GLN A 143 -10.04 6.43 -15.59
N GLN A 144 -10.85 5.74 -16.40
CA GLN A 144 -12.30 5.78 -16.34
C GLN A 144 -12.86 5.36 -14.98
N ILE A 145 -12.25 4.37 -14.32
CA ILE A 145 -12.70 3.85 -13.02
C ILE A 145 -11.95 4.46 -11.83
N GLY A 146 -11.17 5.51 -12.04
CA GLY A 146 -10.48 6.27 -11.00
C GLY A 146 -9.22 5.62 -10.43
N LEU A 147 -8.69 4.54 -11.04
CA LEU A 147 -7.43 3.92 -10.57
C LEU A 147 -6.25 4.88 -10.66
N ARG A 148 -6.26 5.77 -11.67
CA ARG A 148 -5.16 6.71 -11.94
C ARG A 148 -5.35 8.07 -11.27
N ASP A 149 -6.35 8.24 -10.41
CA ASP A 149 -6.57 9.51 -9.70
C ASP A 149 -5.33 9.89 -8.89
N GLN A 150 -4.87 11.12 -9.09
CA GLN A 150 -3.66 11.70 -8.48
C GLN A 150 -2.33 11.02 -8.88
N LEU A 151 -2.33 10.08 -9.82
CA LEU A 151 -1.09 9.53 -10.38
C LEU A 151 -0.52 10.48 -11.44
N THR A 152 0.76 10.79 -11.30
CA THR A 152 1.48 11.69 -12.22
C THR A 152 2.36 10.96 -13.22
N CYS A 153 2.56 9.63 -13.06
CA CYS A 153 3.39 8.83 -13.96
C CYS A 153 2.73 8.62 -15.33
N THR A 154 3.56 8.50 -16.35
CA THR A 154 3.17 8.33 -17.75
C THR A 154 3.50 6.94 -18.28
N GLN A 155 2.92 6.59 -19.43
CA GLN A 155 3.18 5.31 -20.09
C GLN A 155 4.68 5.05 -20.28
N GLY A 156 5.11 3.82 -20.05
CA GLY A 156 6.51 3.38 -20.14
C GLY A 156 7.36 3.73 -18.91
N GLN A 157 6.85 4.56 -18.01
CA GLN A 157 7.57 4.96 -16.81
C GLN A 157 7.49 3.87 -15.74
N ALA A 158 8.64 3.54 -15.13
CA ALA A 158 8.70 2.69 -13.95
C ALA A 158 7.99 3.36 -12.77
N MET A 159 7.13 2.61 -12.07
CA MET A 159 6.38 3.12 -10.93
C MET A 159 7.17 3.01 -9.64
N THR A 160 7.02 4.03 -8.79
CA THR A 160 7.57 4.04 -7.43
C THR A 160 6.64 3.35 -6.43
N TYR A 161 7.14 3.07 -5.21
CA TYR A 161 6.30 2.57 -4.12
C TYR A 161 5.15 3.52 -3.79
N GLU A 162 5.38 4.84 -3.84
CA GLU A 162 4.34 5.84 -3.67
C GLU A 162 3.22 5.66 -4.70
N GLN A 163 3.58 5.58 -5.97
CA GLN A 163 2.63 5.48 -7.08
C GLN A 163 1.88 4.14 -7.08
N CYS A 164 2.57 3.02 -6.84
CA CYS A 164 1.93 1.71 -6.73
C CYS A 164 0.98 1.65 -5.52
N THR A 165 1.36 2.25 -4.39
CA THR A 165 0.51 2.34 -3.20
C THR A 165 -0.76 3.12 -3.50
N LEU A 166 -0.63 4.26 -4.17
CA LEU A 166 -1.78 5.10 -4.54
C LEU A 166 -2.70 4.38 -5.52
N LEU A 167 -2.15 3.70 -6.54
CA LEU A 167 -2.91 2.90 -7.50
C LEU A 167 -3.75 1.82 -6.80
N LEU A 168 -3.14 1.07 -5.88
CA LEU A 168 -3.83 0.01 -5.13
C LEU A 168 -4.82 0.56 -4.11
N TYR A 169 -4.51 1.69 -3.48
CA TYR A 169 -5.48 2.36 -2.60
C TYR A 169 -6.69 2.88 -3.38
N ASN A 170 -6.48 3.42 -4.58
CA ASN A 170 -7.57 3.81 -5.47
C ASN A 170 -8.42 2.60 -5.90
N ALA A 171 -7.82 1.42 -6.05
CA ALA A 171 -8.55 0.19 -6.35
C ALA A 171 -9.59 -0.16 -5.28
N LEU A 172 -9.35 0.18 -4.00
CA LEU A 172 -10.31 -0.11 -2.92
C LEU A 172 -11.68 0.56 -3.13
N ARG A 173 -11.70 1.76 -3.74
CA ARG A 173 -12.92 2.50 -4.03
C ARG A 173 -13.49 2.23 -5.43
N ALA A 174 -12.67 1.68 -6.31
CA ALA A 174 -13.08 1.37 -7.66
C ALA A 174 -14.06 0.20 -7.69
N ASN A 175 -14.99 0.24 -8.64
CA ASN A 175 -15.88 -0.89 -8.87
C ASN A 175 -15.17 -2.01 -9.61
N THR A 176 -15.44 -3.24 -9.20
CA THR A 176 -15.11 -4.45 -9.96
C THR A 176 -15.92 -4.50 -11.25
N ALA A 177 -15.59 -5.43 -12.14
CA ALA A 177 -16.38 -5.68 -13.34
C ALA A 177 -17.85 -6.05 -13.05
N SER A 178 -18.14 -6.58 -11.85
CA SER A 178 -19.51 -6.88 -11.40
C SER A 178 -20.27 -5.67 -10.82
N GLY A 179 -19.61 -4.50 -10.70
CA GLY A 179 -20.24 -3.27 -10.23
C GLY A 179 -20.14 -3.02 -8.72
N SER A 180 -19.54 -3.93 -7.94
CA SER A 180 -19.36 -3.77 -6.50
C SER A 180 -18.03 -3.07 -6.20
N ALA A 181 -17.98 -2.20 -5.18
CA ALA A 181 -16.74 -1.59 -4.74
C ALA A 181 -15.77 -2.65 -4.22
N TYR A 182 -14.55 -2.68 -4.76
CA TYR A 182 -13.56 -3.72 -4.47
C TYR A 182 -13.19 -3.80 -2.99
N GLY A 183 -13.03 -2.66 -2.33
CA GLY A 183 -12.66 -2.59 -0.92
C GLY A 183 -13.62 -3.34 0.00
N SER A 184 -14.91 -3.46 -0.39
CA SER A 184 -15.91 -4.19 0.40
C SER A 184 -15.57 -5.68 0.50
N SER A 185 -14.96 -6.27 -0.53
CA SER A 185 -14.51 -7.68 -0.49
C SER A 185 -13.34 -7.92 0.47
N LEU A 186 -12.62 -6.86 0.84
CA LEU A 186 -11.49 -6.89 1.77
C LEU A 186 -11.88 -6.47 3.20
N GLY A 187 -13.18 -6.19 3.43
CA GLY A 187 -13.69 -5.79 4.73
C GLY A 187 -13.62 -4.28 5.01
N PHE A 188 -13.35 -3.46 3.99
CA PHE A 188 -13.47 -2.00 4.09
C PHE A 188 -14.92 -1.56 3.90
N THR A 189 -15.33 -0.53 4.62
CA THR A 189 -16.57 0.17 4.31
C THR A 189 -16.31 1.17 3.20
N VAL A 190 -17.01 1.03 2.08
CA VAL A 190 -16.91 1.96 0.95
C VAL A 190 -18.26 2.64 0.78
N SER A 191 -18.29 3.97 0.91
CA SER A 191 -19.50 4.77 0.82
C SER A 191 -19.21 6.08 0.09
N ASN A 192 -20.04 6.44 -0.89
CA ASN A 192 -19.89 7.67 -1.67
C ASN A 192 -18.48 7.85 -2.27
N GLY A 193 -17.87 6.76 -2.76
CA GLY A 193 -16.52 6.79 -3.32
C GLY A 193 -15.39 7.03 -2.30
N GLN A 194 -15.71 6.98 -1.01
CA GLN A 194 -14.74 7.07 0.07
C GLN A 194 -14.54 5.70 0.74
N VAL A 195 -13.31 5.41 1.12
CA VAL A 195 -12.96 4.18 1.85
C VAL A 195 -12.75 4.52 3.31
N ASP A 196 -13.58 3.92 4.18
CA ASP A 196 -13.30 3.94 5.61
C ASP A 196 -12.32 2.82 5.94
N THR A 197 -11.10 3.20 6.22
CA THR A 197 -10.02 2.29 6.57
C THR A 197 -9.92 2.00 8.06
N SER A 198 -10.69 2.72 8.89
CA SER A 198 -10.60 2.67 10.36
C SER A 198 -10.76 1.26 10.90
N SER A 199 -11.73 0.50 10.39
CA SER A 199 -12.02 -0.86 10.86
C SER A 199 -10.86 -1.83 10.58
N VAL A 200 -10.18 -1.69 9.44
CA VAL A 200 -9.04 -2.53 9.07
C VAL A 200 -7.78 -2.10 9.82
N LEU A 201 -7.53 -0.79 9.93
CA LEU A 201 -6.42 -0.25 10.68
C LEU A 201 -6.49 -0.64 12.17
N LEU A 202 -7.69 -0.59 12.76
CA LEU A 202 -7.91 -0.97 14.15
C LEU A 202 -7.68 -2.48 14.40
N LYS A 203 -7.89 -3.35 13.42
CA LYS A 203 -7.58 -4.79 13.54
C LYS A 203 -6.08 -5.07 13.73
N SER A 204 -5.20 -4.18 13.30
CA SER A 204 -3.76 -4.30 13.53
C SER A 204 -3.34 -3.96 14.96
N ARG A 205 -4.27 -3.43 15.77
CA ARG A 205 -4.00 -2.99 17.14
C ARG A 205 -3.94 -4.18 18.10
N LYS A 206 -2.81 -4.32 18.80
CA LYS A 206 -2.58 -5.29 19.86
C LYS A 206 -2.91 -4.67 21.22
N GLY A 207 -3.40 -5.46 22.15
CA GLY A 207 -3.78 -5.02 23.49
C GLY A 207 -5.25 -5.34 23.84
N PRO A 208 -5.77 -4.87 24.99
CA PRO A 208 -5.09 -3.96 25.94
C PRO A 208 -3.94 -4.62 26.71
N PHE A 209 -2.91 -3.84 26.98
CA PHE A 209 -1.83 -4.19 27.90
C PHE A 209 -1.83 -3.23 29.08
N VAL A 210 -1.35 -3.70 30.24
CA VAL A 210 -1.12 -2.83 31.41
C VAL A 210 0.38 -2.66 31.56
N ALA A 211 0.83 -1.40 31.59
CA ALA A 211 2.22 -1.09 31.76
C ALA A 211 2.68 -1.32 33.21
N GLU A 212 3.83 -1.97 33.35
CA GLU A 212 4.56 -2.09 34.60
C GLU A 212 5.72 -1.08 34.63
N GLN A 213 6.42 -0.95 35.75
CA GLN A 213 7.57 -0.07 35.81
C GLN A 213 8.68 -0.56 34.87
N GLY A 214 9.12 0.29 33.94
CA GLY A 214 10.13 -0.05 32.96
C GLY A 214 9.61 -0.75 31.70
N THR A 215 8.29 -0.86 31.52
CA THR A 215 7.71 -1.39 30.27
C THR A 215 8.18 -0.58 29.07
N GLN A 216 8.70 -1.26 28.06
CA GLN A 216 9.11 -0.66 26.80
C GLN A 216 8.26 -1.19 25.65
N LEU A 217 8.07 -0.35 24.64
CA LEU A 217 7.43 -0.78 23.40
C LEU A 217 8.41 -1.59 22.56
N PRO A 218 7.94 -2.57 21.76
CA PRO A 218 8.79 -3.40 20.90
C PRO A 218 9.34 -2.63 19.69
N PHE A 219 8.99 -1.35 19.52
CA PHE A 219 9.39 -0.49 18.41
C PHE A 219 9.42 0.98 18.87
N THR A 220 10.07 1.84 18.09
CA THR A 220 10.00 3.31 18.29
C THR A 220 8.76 3.84 17.59
N PRO A 221 7.76 4.37 18.31
CA PRO A 221 6.54 4.87 17.70
C PRO A 221 6.77 6.18 16.94
N LEU A 222 6.16 6.27 15.75
CA LEU A 222 6.08 7.51 14.97
C LEU A 222 4.87 8.37 15.39
N SER A 223 3.84 7.73 15.95
CA SER A 223 2.64 8.41 16.44
C SER A 223 2.28 7.93 17.82
N VAL A 224 2.00 8.88 18.69
CA VAL A 224 1.60 8.62 20.09
C VAL A 224 0.29 9.34 20.36
N TYR A 225 -0.67 8.61 20.90
CA TYR A 225 -1.93 9.17 21.38
C TYR A 225 -2.04 8.90 22.89
N ARG A 226 -2.28 9.94 23.68
CA ARG A 226 -2.51 9.82 25.12
C ARG A 226 -3.89 10.38 25.47
N ASN A 227 -4.77 9.52 25.99
CA ASN A 227 -6.18 9.83 26.22
C ASN A 227 -6.84 10.46 24.98
N ASP A 228 -6.65 9.82 23.81
CA ASP A 228 -7.18 10.18 22.50
C ASP A 228 -6.65 11.51 21.90
N LYS A 229 -5.60 12.09 22.50
CA LYS A 229 -4.93 13.29 21.99
C LYS A 229 -3.52 12.96 21.54
N ALA A 230 -3.07 13.57 20.46
CA ALA A 230 -1.68 13.46 20.01
C ALA A 230 -0.72 13.90 21.13
N SER A 231 0.36 13.14 21.32
CA SER A 231 1.36 13.35 22.35
C SER A 231 2.76 13.21 21.78
N ALA A 232 3.70 13.98 22.27
CA ALA A 232 5.11 13.84 21.90
C ALA A 232 5.83 12.75 22.75
N SER A 233 5.27 12.33 23.89
CA SER A 233 5.88 11.36 24.78
C SER A 233 5.22 10.00 24.65
N ALA A 234 6.04 8.98 24.33
CA ALA A 234 5.69 7.57 24.32
C ALA A 234 5.95 6.86 25.65
N GLU A 235 6.36 7.59 26.70
CA GLU A 235 6.65 7.04 28.01
C GLU A 235 5.42 6.33 28.59
N LEU A 236 5.61 5.11 29.05
CA LEU A 236 4.60 4.31 29.72
C LEU A 236 4.85 4.36 31.22
N ASN A 237 3.88 4.89 31.96
CA ASN A 237 3.91 4.88 33.41
C ASN A 237 3.25 3.60 33.94
N ARG A 238 3.64 3.18 35.13
CA ARG A 238 3.05 2.02 35.79
C ARG A 238 1.52 2.14 35.86
N TYR A 239 0.83 1.08 35.42
CA TYR A 239 -0.62 0.97 35.32
C TYR A 239 -1.27 1.78 34.18
N ASP A 240 -0.52 2.40 33.29
CA ASP A 240 -1.12 2.89 32.03
C ASP A 240 -1.67 1.71 31.25
N VAL A 241 -2.87 1.86 30.69
CA VAL A 241 -3.41 0.89 29.73
C VAL A 241 -3.00 1.34 28.35
N TYR A 242 -2.38 0.45 27.59
CA TYR A 242 -1.93 0.81 26.26
C TYR A 242 -2.29 -0.23 25.21
N TYR A 243 -2.39 0.25 24.01
CA TYR A 243 -2.49 -0.54 22.78
C TYR A 243 -1.39 -0.08 21.83
N TYR A 244 -0.95 -0.95 20.96
CA TYR A 244 -0.02 -0.55 19.92
C TYR A 244 -0.28 -1.29 18.60
N SER A 245 0.21 -0.69 17.50
CA SER A 245 0.30 -1.33 16.20
C SER A 245 1.71 -1.13 15.66
N GLU A 246 2.43 -2.22 15.47
CA GLU A 246 3.78 -2.20 14.89
C GLU A 246 3.74 -1.74 13.43
N SER A 247 2.75 -2.20 12.65
CA SER A 247 2.59 -1.81 11.25
C SER A 247 2.30 -0.32 11.07
N LEU A 248 1.57 0.28 12.01
CA LEU A 248 1.31 1.72 12.01
C LEU A 248 2.37 2.52 12.77
N GLN A 249 3.31 1.86 13.44
CA GLN A 249 4.25 2.47 14.40
C GLN A 249 3.54 3.44 15.35
N THR A 250 2.39 3.04 15.88
CA THR A 250 1.51 3.87 16.70
C THR A 250 1.25 3.23 18.05
N VAL A 251 1.22 4.04 19.09
CA VAL A 251 0.82 3.65 20.45
C VAL A 251 -0.32 4.54 20.93
N TRP A 252 -1.31 3.92 21.58
CA TRP A 252 -2.41 4.59 22.28
C TRP A 252 -2.29 4.29 23.76
N ILE A 253 -2.20 5.33 24.59
CA ILE A 253 -1.95 5.25 26.03
C ILE A 253 -3.11 5.90 26.76
N TYR A 254 -3.68 5.17 27.71
CA TYR A 254 -4.80 5.63 28.52
C TYR A 254 -4.37 5.67 30.00
N THR A 255 -4.32 6.87 30.56
CA THR A 255 -3.87 7.13 31.93
C THR A 255 -5.05 7.37 32.89
N ARG A 256 -6.26 7.54 32.34
CA ARG A 256 -7.48 7.74 33.15
C ARG A 256 -7.88 6.41 33.78
N ARG A 257 -8.05 6.43 35.10
CA ARG A 257 -8.42 5.28 35.92
C ARG A 257 -9.71 5.59 36.65
N ALA A 258 -10.60 4.62 36.71
CA ALA A 258 -11.70 4.59 37.66
C ALA A 258 -11.44 3.44 38.63
N ALA A 259 -11.41 3.73 39.92
CA ALA A 259 -11.43 2.68 40.95
C ALA A 259 -12.83 2.66 41.55
N GLY A 260 -13.45 1.49 41.61
CA GLY A 260 -14.77 1.28 42.22
C GLY A 260 -14.85 -0.11 42.83
N ARG A 261 -15.64 -0.25 43.89
CA ARG A 261 -15.98 -1.56 44.47
C ARG A 261 -17.16 -2.10 43.67
N ILE A 262 -17.00 -3.30 43.08
CA ILE A 262 -18.11 -4.05 42.50
C ILE A 262 -18.90 -4.56 43.70
N THR A 263 -20.11 -4.10 43.85
CA THR A 263 -21.09 -4.59 44.85
C THR A 263 -22.13 -5.45 44.13
#